data_eaeebd58f4c3212b587ca24a69392b10
#
_entry.id   eaeebd58f4c3212b587ca24a69392b10
#
_cell.length_a   1.000
_cell.length_b   1.000
_cell.length_c   1.000
_cell.angle_alpha   90.00
_cell.angle_beta   90.00
_cell.angle_gamma   90.00
#
_symmetry.space_group_name_H-M   'P 1'
#
loop_
_entity.id
_entity.type
_entity.pdbx_description
1 polymer ?
#
loop_
_entity_poly.entity_id
_entity_poly.type
_entity_poly.pdbx_seq_one_letter_code
_entity_poly.pdbx_strand_id
1 'polypeptide(L)'
;MCDIQYTVSMKTQNQNEQLDNLSQELRRGALPLAVLCMLQENKYGYALIGELTTAGVEMDQGTLYPMLRRLESQGLLQSSWVVDGARPRRYYVISPQGREVLASLSGEWQKLSRVVQSLLEQIEK
;
A
#
# COMPACT_ATOMS: atom_id res chain seq x y z
N MET A 1 -21.54 -5.81 30.42
CA MET A 1 -21.96 -5.66 29.03
C MET A 1 -22.88 -4.51 28.79
N CYS A 2 -23.77 -4.23 29.70
CA CYS A 2 -24.71 -3.12 29.56
C CYS A 2 -24.02 -1.76 29.53
N ASP A 3 -22.85 -1.66 30.12
CA ASP A 3 -22.10 -0.41 30.19
C ASP A 3 -21.47 0.00 28.87
N ILE A 4 -21.42 -0.90 27.89
CA ILE A 4 -20.76 -0.65 26.62
C ILE A 4 -21.45 0.49 25.86
N GLN A 5 -22.78 0.50 25.84
CA GLN A 5 -23.50 1.54 25.13
C GLN A 5 -23.36 2.91 25.77
N TYR A 6 -23.25 2.94 27.08
CA TYR A 6 -23.14 4.18 27.81
C TYR A 6 -21.81 4.89 27.60
N THR A 7 -20.72 4.11 27.56
CA THR A 7 -19.37 4.66 27.40
C THR A 7 -18.95 4.79 25.96
N VAL A 8 -19.73 4.25 25.02
CA VAL A 8 -19.35 4.14 23.61
C VAL A 8 -19.14 5.49 22.94
N SER A 9 -19.94 6.51 23.29
CA SER A 9 -19.86 7.78 22.57
C SER A 9 -18.51 8.48 22.74
N MET A 10 -17.92 8.47 23.94
CA MET A 10 -16.61 9.06 24.17
C MET A 10 -15.47 8.13 23.74
N LYS A 11 -15.59 6.84 24.05
CA LYS A 11 -14.57 5.86 23.68
C LYS A 11 -14.56 5.58 22.19
N THR A 12 -15.70 5.66 21.51
CA THR A 12 -15.81 5.38 20.09
C THR A 12 -14.98 6.34 19.25
N GLN A 13 -14.98 7.63 19.59
CA GLN A 13 -14.21 8.63 18.87
C GLN A 13 -12.72 8.35 18.98
N ASN A 14 -12.24 8.03 20.19
CA ASN A 14 -10.86 7.68 20.43
C ASN A 14 -10.49 6.36 19.74
N GLN A 15 -11.39 5.37 19.78
CA GLN A 15 -11.19 4.09 19.12
C GLN A 15 -11.14 4.23 17.61
N ASN A 16 -11.94 5.13 17.04
CA ASN A 16 -11.91 5.38 15.60
C ASN A 16 -10.60 6.01 15.17
N GLU A 17 -10.04 6.93 15.95
CA GLU A 17 -8.73 7.51 15.67
C GLU A 17 -7.63 6.45 15.75
N GLN A 18 -7.70 5.59 16.74
CA GLN A 18 -6.74 4.49 16.89
C GLN A 18 -6.81 3.51 15.72
N LEU A 19 -8.03 3.16 15.31
CA LEU A 19 -8.25 2.28 14.18
C LEU A 19 -7.70 2.90 12.90
N ASP A 20 -7.99 4.18 12.66
CA ASP A 20 -7.52 4.88 11.47
C ASP A 20 -6.00 4.90 11.42
N ASN A 21 -5.35 5.17 12.55
CA ASN A 21 -3.89 5.22 12.63
C ASN A 21 -3.27 3.85 12.35
N LEU A 22 -3.80 2.80 12.95
CA LEU A 22 -3.30 1.44 12.76
C LEU A 22 -3.59 0.93 11.35
N SER A 23 -4.76 1.29 10.80
CA SER A 23 -5.10 0.95 9.42
C SER A 23 -4.15 1.60 8.42
N GLN A 24 -3.77 2.87 8.64
CA GLN A 24 -2.80 3.55 7.80
C GLN A 24 -1.43 2.88 7.88
N GLU A 25 -1.02 2.49 9.09
CA GLU A 25 0.23 1.78 9.30
C GLU A 25 0.25 0.48 8.53
N LEU A 26 -0.84 -0.26 8.60
CA LEU A 26 -0.99 -1.52 7.89
C LEU A 26 -0.92 -1.31 6.38
N ARG A 27 -1.64 -0.33 5.86
CA ARG A 27 -1.61 0.00 4.43
C ARG A 27 -0.22 0.42 3.98
N ARG A 28 0.47 1.25 4.77
CA ARG A 28 1.83 1.68 4.44
C ARG A 28 2.79 0.52 4.35
N GLY A 29 2.63 -0.47 5.24
CA GLY A 29 3.47 -1.66 5.20
C GLY A 29 3.25 -2.50 3.96
N ALA A 30 2.01 -2.62 3.50
CA ALA A 30 1.67 -3.42 2.32
C ALA A 30 1.87 -2.66 1.01
N LEU A 31 1.99 -1.34 1.06
CA LEU A 31 1.99 -0.50 -0.13
C LEU A 31 3.15 -0.78 -1.10
N PRO A 32 4.40 -0.96 -0.64
CA PRO A 32 5.47 -1.29 -1.58
C PRO A 32 5.17 -2.55 -2.38
N LEU A 33 4.60 -3.55 -1.74
CA LEU A 33 4.21 -4.79 -2.41
C LEU A 33 3.16 -4.53 -3.48
N ALA A 34 2.12 -3.76 -3.14
CA ALA A 34 1.05 -3.42 -4.07
C ALA A 34 1.58 -2.62 -5.26
N VAL A 35 2.44 -1.65 -5.01
CA VAL A 35 3.02 -0.81 -6.07
C VAL A 35 3.86 -1.64 -7.02
N LEU A 36 4.71 -2.51 -6.50
CA LEU A 36 5.53 -3.38 -7.34
C LEU A 36 4.66 -4.32 -8.19
N CYS A 37 3.56 -4.83 -7.62
CA CYS A 37 2.61 -5.65 -8.38
C CYS A 37 1.99 -4.88 -9.54
N MET A 38 1.58 -3.65 -9.31
CA MET A 38 0.89 -2.85 -10.32
C MET A 38 1.83 -2.32 -11.41
N LEU A 39 3.12 -2.22 -11.13
CA LEU A 39 4.09 -1.69 -12.08
C LEU A 39 4.76 -2.77 -12.92
N GLN A 40 4.13 -3.92 -13.09
CA GLN A 40 4.53 -4.89 -14.10
C GLN A 40 4.50 -4.27 -15.49
N GLU A 41 3.60 -3.33 -15.70
CA GLU A 41 3.49 -2.55 -16.91
C GLU A 41 3.80 -1.09 -16.62
N ASN A 42 4.25 -0.38 -17.64
CA ASN A 42 4.62 1.02 -17.55
C ASN A 42 3.37 1.87 -17.29
N LYS A 43 3.38 2.66 -16.20
CA LYS A 43 2.26 3.52 -15.82
C LYS A 43 2.77 4.84 -15.30
N TYR A 44 2.02 5.92 -15.55
CA TYR A 44 2.38 7.19 -14.92
C TYR A 44 1.74 7.30 -13.53
N GLY A 45 2.40 8.08 -12.65
CA GLY A 45 2.08 8.05 -11.23
C GLY A 45 0.62 8.38 -10.91
N TYR A 46 0.01 9.32 -11.64
CA TYR A 46 -1.37 9.70 -11.38
C TYR A 46 -2.34 8.56 -11.69
N ALA A 47 -2.09 7.81 -12.77
CA ALA A 47 -2.93 6.66 -13.13
C ALA A 47 -2.82 5.56 -12.07
N LEU A 48 -1.64 5.42 -11.47
CA LEU A 48 -1.41 4.43 -10.43
C LEU A 48 -2.28 4.70 -9.19
N ILE A 49 -2.45 5.98 -8.82
CA ILE A 49 -3.33 6.35 -7.71
C ILE A 49 -4.76 5.86 -7.97
N GLY A 50 -5.26 6.11 -9.18
CA GLY A 50 -6.61 5.68 -9.55
C GLY A 50 -6.78 4.18 -9.51
N GLU A 51 -5.79 3.44 -10.00
CA GLU A 51 -5.84 1.98 -9.99
C GLU A 51 -5.76 1.40 -8.59
N LEU A 52 -4.93 1.98 -7.73
CA LEU A 52 -4.85 1.57 -6.34
C LEU A 52 -6.17 1.81 -5.61
N THR A 53 -6.77 2.97 -5.84
CA THR A 53 -8.08 3.30 -5.25
C THR A 53 -9.14 2.31 -5.70
N THR A 54 -9.17 1.99 -6.99
CA THR A 54 -10.11 1.01 -7.54
C THR A 54 -9.91 -0.37 -6.94
N ALA A 55 -8.65 -0.73 -6.66
CA ALA A 55 -8.32 -2.01 -6.04
C ALA A 55 -8.64 -2.04 -4.54
N GLY A 56 -8.97 -0.90 -3.94
CA GLY A 56 -9.31 -0.82 -2.52
C GLY A 56 -8.24 -0.21 -1.65
N VAL A 57 -7.17 0.31 -2.24
CA VAL A 57 -6.07 0.94 -1.48
C VAL A 57 -6.11 2.44 -1.73
N GLU A 58 -6.70 3.17 -0.79
CA GLU A 58 -6.75 4.62 -0.88
C GLU A 58 -5.44 5.23 -0.44
N MET A 59 -4.93 6.16 -1.24
CA MET A 59 -3.75 6.92 -0.89
C MET A 59 -3.70 8.20 -1.69
N ASP A 60 -2.93 9.15 -1.20
CA ASP A 60 -2.75 10.43 -1.87
C ASP A 60 -1.38 10.51 -2.55
N GLN A 61 -1.19 11.58 -3.31
CA GLN A 61 0.05 11.84 -4.03
C GLN A 61 1.22 12.03 -3.07
N GLY A 62 0.95 12.64 -1.91
CA GLY A 62 1.97 12.88 -0.90
C GLY A 62 2.56 11.61 -0.31
N THR A 63 1.82 10.50 -0.35
CA THR A 63 2.29 9.21 0.10
C THR A 63 2.92 8.41 -1.05
N LEU A 64 2.28 8.40 -2.20
CA LEU A 64 2.72 7.58 -3.32
C LEU A 64 4.00 8.07 -3.97
N TYR A 65 4.09 9.37 -4.29
CA TYR A 65 5.24 9.88 -5.05
C TYR A 65 6.57 9.73 -4.31
N PRO A 66 6.65 10.03 -3.00
CA PRO A 66 7.90 9.76 -2.28
C PRO A 66 8.27 8.27 -2.28
N MET A 67 7.28 7.38 -2.23
CA MET A 67 7.53 5.96 -2.29
C MET A 67 8.08 5.53 -3.66
N LEU A 68 7.49 6.03 -4.73
CA LEU A 68 7.99 5.73 -6.09
C LEU A 68 9.44 6.16 -6.24
N ARG A 69 9.78 7.36 -5.75
CA ARG A 69 11.16 7.84 -5.81
C ARG A 69 12.10 6.99 -4.98
N ARG A 70 11.65 6.56 -3.79
CA ARG A 70 12.45 5.71 -2.93
C ARG A 70 12.71 4.35 -3.59
N LEU A 71 11.67 3.73 -4.13
CA LEU A 71 11.81 2.43 -4.80
C LEU A 71 12.72 2.55 -6.03
N GLU A 72 12.62 3.65 -6.75
CA GLU A 72 13.50 3.90 -7.88
C GLU A 72 14.95 4.06 -7.43
N SER A 73 15.19 4.82 -6.37
CA SER A 73 16.55 5.02 -5.86
C SER A 73 17.16 3.73 -5.33
N GLN A 74 16.32 2.78 -4.90
CA GLN A 74 16.77 1.46 -4.47
C GLN A 74 16.97 0.50 -5.65
N GLY A 75 16.72 0.95 -6.87
CA GLY A 75 16.91 0.12 -8.06
C GLY A 75 15.76 -0.82 -8.37
N LEU A 76 14.62 -0.68 -7.69
CA LEU A 76 13.49 -1.58 -7.85
C LEU A 76 12.51 -1.12 -8.92
N LEU A 77 12.53 0.18 -9.26
CA LEU A 77 11.74 0.77 -10.32
C LEU A 77 12.64 1.51 -11.29
N GLN A 78 12.20 1.60 -12.52
CA GLN A 78 12.78 2.45 -13.56
C GLN A 78 11.74 3.49 -13.94
N SER A 79 12.20 4.70 -14.27
CA SER A 79 11.29 5.74 -14.73
C SER A 79 11.77 6.36 -16.03
N SER A 80 10.83 6.92 -16.76
CA SER A 80 11.11 7.61 -18.01
C SER A 80 10.11 8.76 -18.16
N TRP A 81 10.56 9.82 -18.81
CA TRP A 81 9.70 10.94 -19.16
C TRP A 81 9.16 10.72 -20.55
N VAL A 82 7.84 10.84 -20.68
CA VAL A 82 7.17 10.76 -21.97
C VAL A 82 6.44 12.07 -22.20
N VAL A 83 6.72 12.71 -23.33
CA VAL A 83 6.00 13.91 -23.74
C VAL A 83 4.81 13.46 -24.55
N ASP A 84 3.62 13.59 -23.96
CA ASP A 84 2.36 13.26 -24.60
C ASP A 84 1.48 14.51 -24.53
N GLY A 85 1.29 15.16 -25.68
CA GLY A 85 0.59 16.42 -25.73
C GLY A 85 1.44 17.55 -25.16
N ALA A 86 0.83 18.42 -24.33
CA ALA A 86 1.47 19.63 -23.82
C ALA A 86 2.29 19.40 -22.55
N ARG A 87 2.22 18.23 -21.92
CA ARG A 87 2.86 18.00 -20.64
C ARG A 87 3.73 16.74 -20.66
N PRO A 88 4.98 16.83 -20.16
CA PRO A 88 5.75 15.62 -19.91
C PRO A 88 5.16 14.87 -18.71
N ARG A 89 5.09 13.53 -18.81
CA ARG A 89 4.62 12.67 -17.75
C ARG A 89 5.71 11.67 -17.41
N ARG A 90 5.86 11.42 -16.12
CA ARG A 90 6.84 10.46 -15.66
C ARG A 90 6.17 9.10 -15.49
N TYR A 91 6.69 8.12 -16.20
CA TYR A 91 6.21 6.74 -16.18
C TYR A 91 7.15 5.90 -15.36
N TYR A 92 6.59 4.92 -14.67
CA TYR A 92 7.35 3.98 -13.84
C TYR A 92 7.04 2.56 -14.27
N VAL A 93 8.04 1.70 -14.13
CA VAL A 93 7.90 0.26 -14.40
C VAL A 93 8.85 -0.47 -13.47
N ILE A 94 8.49 -1.70 -13.08
CA ILE A 94 9.33 -2.52 -12.24
C ILE A 94 10.61 -2.88 -12.99
N SER A 95 11.75 -2.84 -12.29
CA SER A 95 13.04 -3.24 -12.86
C SER A 95 13.21 -4.76 -12.75
N PRO A 96 14.21 -5.35 -13.45
CA PRO A 96 14.54 -6.76 -13.23
C PRO A 96 14.85 -7.10 -11.78
N GLN A 97 15.61 -6.22 -11.10
CA GLN A 97 15.89 -6.39 -9.67
C GLN A 97 14.60 -6.29 -8.86
N GLY A 98 13.71 -5.37 -9.24
CA GLY A 98 12.41 -5.23 -8.59
C GLY A 98 11.57 -6.48 -8.70
N ARG A 99 11.62 -7.18 -9.82
CA ARG A 99 10.90 -8.45 -10.00
C ARG A 99 11.41 -9.52 -9.05
N GLU A 100 12.70 -9.58 -8.84
CA GLU A 100 13.31 -10.53 -7.91
C GLU A 100 12.88 -10.22 -6.47
N VAL A 101 12.93 -8.94 -6.11
CA VAL A 101 12.50 -8.50 -4.77
C VAL A 101 11.00 -8.76 -4.58
N LEU A 102 10.20 -8.52 -5.60
CA LEU A 102 8.76 -8.79 -5.53
C LEU A 102 8.48 -10.26 -5.25
N ALA A 103 9.19 -11.16 -5.91
CA ALA A 103 9.02 -12.60 -5.68
C ALA A 103 9.32 -12.97 -4.23
N SER A 104 10.43 -12.46 -3.70
CA SER A 104 10.81 -12.69 -2.29
C SER A 104 9.81 -12.07 -1.32
N LEU A 105 9.39 -10.85 -1.60
CA LEU A 105 8.44 -10.12 -0.77
C LEU A 105 7.08 -10.79 -0.76
N SER A 106 6.68 -11.36 -1.89
CA SER A 106 5.45 -12.14 -1.99
C SER A 106 5.47 -13.33 -1.03
N GLY A 107 6.60 -14.02 -0.94
CA GLY A 107 6.78 -15.11 0.02
C GLY A 107 6.69 -14.64 1.46
N GLU A 108 7.30 -13.51 1.76
CA GLU A 108 7.23 -12.92 3.10
C GLU A 108 5.80 -12.53 3.45
N TRP A 109 5.08 -11.97 2.50
CA TRP A 109 3.67 -11.63 2.70
C TRP A 109 2.84 -12.87 3.00
N GLN A 110 3.05 -13.96 2.27
CA GLN A 110 2.31 -15.20 2.50
C GLN A 110 2.57 -15.77 3.89
N LYS A 111 3.83 -15.75 4.33
CA LYS A 111 4.18 -16.20 5.67
C LYS A 111 3.51 -15.34 6.74
N LEU A 112 3.65 -14.03 6.60
CA LEU A 112 3.11 -13.09 7.59
C LEU A 112 1.59 -13.19 7.67
N SER A 113 0.92 -13.25 6.52
CA SER A 113 -0.53 -13.31 6.49
C SER A 113 -1.06 -14.60 7.12
N ARG A 114 -0.37 -15.72 6.93
CA ARG A 114 -0.74 -16.98 7.58
C ARG A 114 -0.59 -16.90 9.09
N VAL A 115 0.51 -16.32 9.57
CA VAL A 115 0.74 -16.16 11.00
C VAL A 115 -0.34 -15.28 11.61
N VAL A 116 -0.62 -14.14 11.00
CA VAL A 116 -1.63 -13.23 11.52
C VAL A 116 -3.01 -13.89 11.48
N GLN A 117 -3.33 -14.56 10.38
CA GLN A 117 -4.62 -15.24 10.25
C GLN A 117 -4.79 -16.31 11.34
N SER A 118 -3.73 -17.07 11.60
CA SER A 118 -3.76 -18.10 12.65
C SER A 118 -4.00 -17.48 14.03
N LEU A 119 -3.35 -16.35 14.31
CA LEU A 119 -3.53 -15.64 15.59
C LEU A 119 -4.95 -15.12 15.74
N LEU A 120 -5.52 -14.58 14.66
CA LEU A 120 -6.89 -14.08 14.67
C LEU A 120 -7.90 -15.20 14.93
N GLU A 121 -7.68 -16.36 14.33
CA GLU A 121 -8.54 -17.52 14.53
C GLU A 121 -8.53 -18.01 15.98
N GLN A 122 -7.41 -17.89 16.68
CA GLN A 122 -7.32 -18.25 18.09
C GLN A 122 -8.20 -17.35 18.96
N ILE A 123 -8.31 -16.07 18.60
CA ILE A 123 -9.14 -15.13 19.35
C ILE A 123 -10.63 -15.45 19.19
N GLU A 124 -11.02 -15.91 18.02
CA GLU A 124 -12.42 -16.22 17.71
C GLU A 124 -12.93 -17.49 18.41
N LYS A 125 -12.04 -18.29 18.94
CA LYS A 125 -12.43 -19.45 19.74
C LYS A 125 -12.59 -19.03 21.20
#